data_2932bcf10c4338780c29c938a4fb1e70
#
_entry.id   2932bcf10c4338780c29c938a4fb1e70
#
_cell.length_a   1.000
_cell.length_b   1.000
_cell.length_c   1.000
_cell.angle_alpha   90.00
_cell.angle_beta   90.00
_cell.angle_gamma   90.00
#
_symmetry.space_group_name_H-M   'P 1'
#
loop_
_entity.id
_entity.type
_entity.pdbx_description
1 polymer ?
#
loop_
_entity_poly.entity_id
_entity_poly.type
_entity_poly.pdbx_seq_one_letter_code
_entity_poly.pdbx_strand_id
1 'polypeptide(L)'
;MDDILFGNNNQATINRLAKRSYRANKQRNVFVTIALFLTAFMITSVFSLGCSYFETYQMQQIRAMGTTADVAITSLSEEQYEELSRSSLVSVVGVSQRLGSIDTSGMDDALLSITWIDETEWQEHRVPTISDIHGDYPQAKNEIMLPTWALRAMGIDDPQIGMNISLSYQLGTDYQYISDEFVLSGYYTDYSASRAGNRGAAYVSELFATQTGLPFDSVSTAMISFSDDSNALRSCEKLKRKISFTESQSFEIVPIAQSNSTTIVLPLAAIIVFIVISGYLLIYNILYISISRDTQFYGQLKTIGTTKRQIKRIVRSQIFRTAVIGIPSGLIVGGIVSLGLVPFAMNMICLLYTSPSPR
;
A
#
# COMPACT_ATOMS: atom_id res chain seq x y z
N MET A 1 -21.28 -45.76 37.82
CA MET A 1 -22.37 -45.60 38.79
C MET A 1 -22.01 -44.65 39.90
N ASP A 2 -21.15 -43.62 39.67
CA ASP A 2 -20.60 -42.73 40.71
C ASP A 2 -20.91 -41.23 40.55
N ASP A 3 -21.89 -40.88 39.70
CA ASP A 3 -22.17 -39.44 39.40
C ASP A 3 -23.48 -38.92 40.00
N ILE A 4 -24.16 -39.68 40.86
CA ILE A 4 -25.51 -39.35 41.29
C ILE A 4 -25.59 -38.72 42.69
N LEU A 5 -24.58 -38.82 43.51
CA LEU A 5 -24.72 -38.48 44.92
C LEU A 5 -24.20 -37.14 45.43
N PHE A 6 -23.36 -36.43 44.71
CA PHE A 6 -22.95 -35.08 45.14
C PHE A 6 -22.58 -34.18 43.98
N GLY A 7 -23.55 -33.59 43.35
CA GLY A 7 -23.34 -32.42 42.52
C GLY A 7 -22.81 -31.20 43.31
N ASN A 8 -21.65 -31.34 43.94
CA ASN A 8 -21.03 -30.28 44.69
C ASN A 8 -20.43 -29.23 43.74
N ASN A 9 -21.29 -28.43 43.15
CA ASN A 9 -20.95 -27.38 42.21
C ASN A 9 -20.57 -26.09 42.96
N ASN A 10 -19.70 -26.21 43.99
CA ASN A 10 -19.27 -25.07 44.80
C ASN A 10 -18.25 -24.21 44.04
N GLN A 11 -18.74 -23.49 43.01
CA GLN A 11 -17.96 -22.63 42.14
C GLN A 11 -17.18 -21.56 42.92
N ALA A 12 -17.75 -21.07 44.03
CA ALA A 12 -17.13 -20.08 44.89
C ALA A 12 -15.84 -20.61 45.53
N THR A 13 -15.87 -21.87 46.00
CA THR A 13 -14.70 -22.54 46.61
C THR A 13 -13.61 -22.80 45.56
N ILE A 14 -13.97 -23.27 44.37
CA ILE A 14 -13.03 -23.47 43.26
C ILE A 14 -12.36 -22.15 42.86
N ASN A 15 -13.12 -21.05 42.75
CA ASN A 15 -12.57 -19.74 42.42
C ASN A 15 -11.66 -19.19 43.53
N ARG A 16 -11.99 -19.41 44.81
CA ARG A 16 -11.12 -19.03 45.96
C ARG A 16 -9.81 -19.83 45.92
N LEU A 17 -9.90 -21.13 45.65
CA LEU A 17 -8.74 -22.01 45.56
C LEU A 17 -7.84 -21.62 44.34
N ALA A 18 -8.44 -21.34 43.18
CA ALA A 18 -7.73 -20.84 42.02
C ALA A 18 -7.02 -19.52 42.31
N LYS A 19 -7.67 -18.57 43.02
CA LYS A 19 -7.04 -17.29 43.40
C LYS A 19 -5.89 -17.48 44.38
N ARG A 20 -6.01 -18.38 45.37
CA ARG A 20 -4.93 -18.69 46.31
C ARG A 20 -3.76 -19.40 45.63
N SER A 21 -4.01 -20.39 44.78
CA SER A 21 -2.99 -21.07 44.00
C SER A 21 -2.28 -20.14 43.01
N TYR A 22 -3.02 -19.19 42.40
CA TYR A 22 -2.43 -18.14 41.56
C TYR A 22 -1.44 -17.26 42.35
N ARG A 23 -1.84 -16.84 43.58
CA ARG A 23 -0.95 -16.03 44.43
C ARG A 23 0.25 -16.80 44.99
N ALA A 24 0.12 -18.09 45.21
CA ALA A 24 1.22 -18.95 45.67
C ALA A 24 2.29 -19.16 44.61
N ASN A 25 1.91 -19.20 43.34
CA ASN A 25 2.82 -19.48 42.19
C ASN A 25 3.20 -18.20 41.42
N LYS A 26 3.62 -17.15 42.13
CA LYS A 26 3.93 -15.82 41.53
C LYS A 26 4.98 -15.88 40.42
N GLN A 27 6.10 -16.54 40.64
CA GLN A 27 7.19 -16.63 39.68
C GLN A 27 6.72 -17.25 38.36
N ARG A 28 6.00 -18.37 38.42
CA ARG A 28 5.42 -19.03 37.26
C ARG A 28 4.49 -18.08 36.48
N ASN A 29 3.58 -17.42 37.19
CA ASN A 29 2.60 -16.56 36.57
C ASN A 29 3.27 -15.36 35.88
N VAL A 30 4.34 -14.80 36.47
CA VAL A 30 5.15 -13.75 35.85
C VAL A 30 5.79 -14.26 34.56
N PHE A 31 6.45 -15.43 34.56
CA PHE A 31 7.06 -15.98 33.35
C PHE A 31 6.03 -16.25 32.24
N VAL A 32 4.86 -16.82 32.59
CA VAL A 32 3.79 -17.04 31.61
C VAL A 32 3.23 -15.72 31.09
N THR A 33 3.08 -14.71 31.95
CA THR A 33 2.60 -13.38 31.54
C THR A 33 3.62 -12.71 30.60
N ILE A 34 4.91 -12.78 30.92
CA ILE A 34 5.98 -12.26 30.07
C ILE A 34 6.01 -12.99 28.70
N ALA A 35 5.87 -14.30 28.71
CA ALA A 35 5.83 -15.07 27.45
C ALA A 35 4.64 -14.67 26.56
N LEU A 36 3.45 -14.56 27.16
CA LEU A 36 2.26 -14.11 26.46
C LEU A 36 2.39 -12.65 25.97
N PHE A 37 2.95 -11.76 26.80
CA PHE A 37 3.27 -10.40 26.44
C PHE A 37 4.21 -10.33 25.25
N LEU A 38 5.35 -11.03 25.30
CA LEU A 38 6.34 -11.03 24.22
C LEU A 38 5.76 -11.59 22.92
N THR A 39 4.99 -12.69 23.01
CA THR A 39 4.34 -13.28 21.83
C THR A 39 3.35 -12.29 21.20
N ALA A 40 2.48 -11.69 22.00
CA ALA A 40 1.52 -10.70 21.52
C ALA A 40 2.23 -9.46 20.96
N PHE A 41 3.24 -8.97 21.64
CA PHE A 41 4.10 -7.85 21.20
C PHE A 41 4.75 -8.13 19.83
N MET A 42 5.39 -9.30 19.67
CA MET A 42 6.04 -9.68 18.42
C MET A 42 5.03 -9.80 17.27
N ILE A 43 3.87 -10.43 17.50
CA ILE A 43 2.83 -10.56 16.47
C ILE A 43 2.36 -9.18 16.04
N THR A 44 2.06 -8.28 16.98
CA THR A 44 1.59 -6.93 16.67
C THR A 44 2.64 -6.12 15.91
N SER A 45 3.91 -6.18 16.35
CA SER A 45 4.99 -5.44 15.70
C SER A 45 5.26 -5.95 14.28
N VAL A 46 5.31 -7.26 14.08
CA VAL A 46 5.53 -7.85 12.74
C VAL A 46 4.35 -7.58 11.81
N PHE A 47 3.13 -7.70 12.32
CA PHE A 47 1.93 -7.41 11.53
C PHE A 47 1.88 -5.93 11.12
N SER A 48 2.14 -5.01 12.06
CA SER A 48 2.17 -3.57 11.79
C SER A 48 3.25 -3.20 10.76
N LEU A 49 4.47 -3.72 10.93
CA LEU A 49 5.55 -3.51 9.95
C LEU A 49 5.20 -4.08 8.57
N GLY A 50 4.60 -5.27 8.54
CA GLY A 50 4.20 -5.92 7.30
C GLY A 50 3.14 -5.14 6.54
N CYS A 51 2.09 -4.66 7.23
CA CYS A 51 1.05 -3.83 6.63
C CYS A 51 1.63 -2.51 6.11
N SER A 52 2.43 -1.81 6.92
CA SER A 52 3.05 -0.54 6.50
C SER A 52 4.01 -0.71 5.34
N TYR A 53 4.79 -1.80 5.33
CA TYR A 53 5.65 -2.13 4.19
C TYR A 53 4.82 -2.35 2.92
N PHE A 54 3.72 -3.09 3.03
CA PHE A 54 2.83 -3.35 1.89
C PHE A 54 2.23 -2.06 1.34
N GLU A 55 1.67 -1.19 2.19
CA GLU A 55 1.13 0.11 1.78
C GLU A 55 2.19 1.01 1.14
N THR A 56 3.38 1.08 1.75
CA THR A 56 4.49 1.88 1.21
C THR A 56 4.97 1.32 -0.13
N TYR A 57 5.07 0.00 -0.26
CA TYR A 57 5.46 -0.65 -1.51
C TYR A 57 4.45 -0.39 -2.62
N GLN A 58 3.15 -0.51 -2.35
CA GLN A 58 2.08 -0.17 -3.29
C GLN A 58 2.19 1.30 -3.74
N MET A 59 2.31 2.21 -2.80
CA MET A 59 2.46 3.64 -3.10
C MET A 59 3.71 3.92 -3.93
N GLN A 60 4.84 3.28 -3.63
CA GLN A 60 6.06 3.42 -4.42
C GLN A 60 5.88 2.90 -5.86
N GLN A 61 5.16 1.79 -6.05
CA GLN A 61 4.88 1.26 -7.39
C GLN A 61 3.98 2.23 -8.16
N ILE A 62 2.89 2.70 -7.56
CA ILE A 62 1.98 3.69 -8.14
C ILE A 62 2.75 4.95 -8.58
N ARG A 63 3.54 5.51 -7.68
CA ARG A 63 4.37 6.69 -7.95
C ARG A 63 5.42 6.44 -9.04
N ALA A 64 6.04 5.26 -9.03
CA ALA A 64 7.04 4.92 -10.04
C ALA A 64 6.44 4.74 -11.44
N MET A 65 5.22 4.22 -11.54
CA MET A 65 4.50 4.07 -12.82
C MET A 65 3.86 5.38 -13.27
N GLY A 66 3.56 6.29 -12.35
CA GLY A 66 2.94 7.58 -12.62
C GLY A 66 1.46 7.46 -13.02
N THR A 67 0.80 6.33 -12.72
CA THR A 67 -0.62 6.09 -12.93
C THR A 67 -1.14 5.02 -11.99
N THR A 68 -2.43 5.09 -11.65
CA THR A 68 -3.16 4.03 -10.95
C THR A 68 -3.98 3.15 -11.89
N ALA A 69 -3.98 3.44 -13.20
CA ALA A 69 -4.71 2.66 -14.19
C ALA A 69 -4.17 1.23 -14.28
N ASP A 70 -5.03 0.28 -14.64
CA ASP A 70 -4.67 -1.12 -14.87
C ASP A 70 -4.08 -1.37 -16.26
N VAL A 71 -4.61 -0.66 -17.25
CA VAL A 71 -4.25 -0.84 -18.67
C VAL A 71 -4.24 0.52 -19.39
N ALA A 72 -3.24 0.72 -20.23
CA ALA A 72 -3.20 1.80 -21.22
C ALA A 72 -3.49 1.23 -22.61
N ILE A 73 -4.41 1.84 -23.36
CA ILE A 73 -4.74 1.49 -24.73
C ILE A 73 -4.38 2.69 -25.63
N THR A 74 -3.41 2.50 -26.50
CA THR A 74 -2.94 3.56 -27.42
C THR A 74 -3.82 3.68 -28.66
N SER A 75 -3.78 4.84 -29.30
CA SER A 75 -4.49 5.11 -30.57
C SER A 75 -5.98 4.88 -30.48
N LEU A 76 -6.60 5.39 -29.41
CA LEU A 76 -8.03 5.25 -29.13
C LEU A 76 -8.87 6.12 -30.05
N SER A 77 -9.95 5.57 -30.66
CA SER A 77 -10.94 6.37 -31.35
C SER A 77 -12.01 6.92 -30.39
N GLU A 78 -12.70 8.00 -30.80
CA GLU A 78 -13.79 8.57 -29.99
C GLU A 78 -14.93 7.55 -29.76
N GLU A 79 -15.25 6.75 -30.77
CA GLU A 79 -16.29 5.70 -30.68
C GLU A 79 -15.91 4.64 -29.63
N GLN A 80 -14.65 4.20 -29.64
CA GLN A 80 -14.14 3.26 -28.67
C GLN A 80 -14.11 3.83 -27.24
N TYR A 81 -13.82 5.13 -27.09
CA TYR A 81 -13.90 5.79 -25.80
C TYR A 81 -15.33 5.73 -25.23
N GLU A 82 -16.35 6.01 -26.07
CA GLU A 82 -17.74 5.90 -25.64
C GLU A 82 -18.13 4.46 -25.27
N GLU A 83 -17.68 3.46 -26.04
CA GLU A 83 -17.92 2.05 -25.74
C GLU A 83 -17.27 1.61 -24.43
N LEU A 84 -16.04 2.05 -24.18
CA LEU A 84 -15.31 1.78 -22.93
C LEU A 84 -16.04 2.38 -21.73
N SER A 85 -16.47 3.64 -21.85
CA SER A 85 -17.18 4.37 -20.79
C SER A 85 -18.53 3.74 -20.42
N ARG A 86 -19.17 3.05 -21.37
CA ARG A 86 -20.44 2.31 -21.16
C ARG A 86 -20.23 0.86 -20.71
N SER A 87 -18.99 0.38 -20.69
CA SER A 87 -18.72 -1.03 -20.39
C SER A 87 -18.75 -1.32 -18.89
N SER A 88 -19.56 -2.28 -18.47
CA SER A 88 -19.61 -2.74 -17.07
C SER A 88 -18.32 -3.40 -16.56
N LEU A 89 -17.36 -3.69 -17.44
CA LEU A 89 -16.05 -4.24 -17.08
C LEU A 89 -15.09 -3.15 -16.58
N VAL A 90 -15.38 -1.90 -16.93
CA VAL A 90 -14.53 -0.74 -16.64
C VAL A 90 -15.17 0.07 -15.53
N SER A 91 -14.39 0.45 -14.54
CA SER A 91 -14.80 1.33 -13.44
C SER A 91 -14.50 2.78 -13.76
N VAL A 92 -13.33 3.04 -14.34
CA VAL A 92 -12.84 4.39 -14.68
C VAL A 92 -12.18 4.34 -16.04
N VAL A 93 -12.45 5.34 -16.87
CA VAL A 93 -11.77 5.59 -18.14
C VAL A 93 -11.30 7.04 -18.14
N GLY A 94 -10.01 7.25 -18.23
CA GLY A 94 -9.40 8.56 -18.44
C GLY A 94 -8.74 8.62 -19.82
N VAL A 95 -8.58 9.82 -20.36
CA VAL A 95 -7.91 10.06 -21.63
C VAL A 95 -6.66 10.90 -21.43
N SER A 96 -5.57 10.46 -22.02
CA SER A 96 -4.31 11.19 -22.12
C SER A 96 -3.96 11.41 -23.59
N GLN A 97 -3.63 12.63 -23.97
CA GLN A 97 -3.14 12.99 -25.31
C GLN A 97 -1.71 13.49 -25.23
N ARG A 98 -0.80 12.75 -25.83
CA ARG A 98 0.59 13.19 -25.95
C ARG A 98 0.75 14.01 -27.23
N LEU A 99 0.79 15.33 -27.07
CA LEU A 99 0.77 16.28 -28.16
C LEU A 99 2.16 16.55 -28.78
N GLY A 100 3.22 16.38 -27.96
CA GLY A 100 4.57 16.68 -28.43
C GLY A 100 5.60 16.56 -27.31
N SER A 101 6.73 17.23 -27.48
CA SER A 101 7.81 17.27 -26.49
C SER A 101 8.47 18.65 -26.42
N ILE A 102 8.87 19.05 -25.23
CA ILE A 102 9.64 20.27 -24.97
C ILE A 102 11.11 19.99 -25.30
N ASP A 103 11.78 21.01 -25.85
CA ASP A 103 13.23 20.97 -26.05
C ASP A 103 13.92 20.98 -24.68
N THR A 104 14.58 19.89 -24.39
CA THR A 104 15.35 19.68 -23.17
C THR A 104 16.86 19.75 -23.41
N SER A 105 17.29 20.38 -24.51
CA SER A 105 18.69 20.61 -24.82
C SER A 105 19.35 21.40 -23.68
N GLY A 106 20.23 20.72 -22.92
CA GLY A 106 20.87 21.30 -21.72
C GLY A 106 20.29 20.83 -20.39
N MET A 107 19.30 19.93 -20.39
CA MET A 107 18.74 19.28 -19.21
C MET A 107 19.15 17.80 -19.22
N ASP A 108 20.24 17.42 -18.60
CA ASP A 108 20.78 16.06 -18.45
C ASP A 108 19.84 14.91 -18.87
N ASP A 109 19.78 14.57 -20.17
CA ASP A 109 18.95 13.53 -20.78
C ASP A 109 17.44 13.55 -20.40
N ALA A 110 16.92 14.71 -20.01
CA ALA A 110 15.51 14.86 -19.66
C ALA A 110 14.60 14.73 -20.89
N LEU A 111 13.43 14.13 -20.70
CA LEU A 111 12.35 14.06 -21.66
C LEU A 111 11.07 14.61 -21.04
N LEU A 112 10.61 15.76 -21.54
CA LEU A 112 9.41 16.40 -21.06
C LEU A 112 8.35 16.42 -22.18
N SER A 113 7.31 15.60 -22.04
CA SER A 113 6.22 15.53 -23.02
C SER A 113 5.20 16.65 -22.77
N ILE A 114 4.68 17.24 -23.83
CA ILE A 114 3.48 18.08 -23.75
C ILE A 114 2.27 17.17 -23.79
N THR A 115 1.47 17.22 -22.75
CA THR A 115 0.39 16.26 -22.56
C THR A 115 -0.86 16.98 -22.06
N TRP A 116 -1.98 16.70 -22.67
CA TRP A 116 -3.30 17.02 -22.12
C TRP A 116 -3.92 15.76 -21.56
N ILE A 117 -4.62 15.89 -20.44
CA ILE A 117 -5.41 14.81 -19.85
C ILE A 117 -6.77 15.33 -19.45
N ASP A 118 -7.78 14.47 -19.52
CA ASP A 118 -9.12 14.81 -19.08
C ASP A 118 -9.23 14.85 -17.54
N GLU A 119 -10.33 15.40 -17.04
CA GLU A 119 -10.57 15.53 -15.60
C GLU A 119 -10.54 14.18 -14.89
N THR A 120 -11.06 13.13 -15.53
CA THR A 120 -11.08 11.77 -14.97
C THR A 120 -9.67 11.22 -14.83
N GLU A 121 -8.84 11.32 -15.87
CA GLU A 121 -7.44 10.90 -15.81
C GLU A 121 -6.65 11.69 -14.76
N TRP A 122 -6.90 13.00 -14.67
CA TRP A 122 -6.26 13.85 -13.68
C TRP A 122 -6.57 13.41 -12.26
N GLN A 123 -7.87 13.31 -11.90
CA GLN A 123 -8.30 13.06 -10.53
C GLN A 123 -8.06 11.60 -10.09
N GLU A 124 -8.40 10.65 -10.96
CA GLU A 124 -8.44 9.23 -10.58
C GLU A 124 -7.09 8.53 -10.77
N HIS A 125 -6.34 8.90 -11.82
CA HIS A 125 -5.12 8.18 -12.16
C HIS A 125 -3.83 8.96 -11.88
N ARG A 126 -3.85 10.29 -12.04
CA ARG A 126 -2.63 11.11 -11.93
C ARG A 126 -2.42 11.70 -10.54
N VAL A 127 -3.39 12.37 -9.96
CA VAL A 127 -3.28 13.00 -8.63
C VAL A 127 -2.78 12.03 -7.55
N PRO A 128 -3.22 10.75 -7.48
CA PRO A 128 -2.71 9.80 -6.49
C PRO A 128 -1.21 9.47 -6.63
N THR A 129 -0.60 9.76 -7.78
CA THR A 129 0.80 9.40 -8.10
C THR A 129 1.80 10.51 -7.82
N ILE A 130 1.33 11.74 -7.65
CA ILE A 130 2.13 12.97 -7.46
C ILE A 130 1.91 13.56 -6.08
N SER A 131 2.69 14.54 -5.68
CA SER A 131 2.49 15.30 -4.44
C SER A 131 2.87 16.76 -4.61
N ASP A 132 2.67 17.53 -3.53
CA ASP A 132 3.05 18.95 -3.46
C ASP A 132 2.52 19.74 -4.67
N ILE A 133 1.24 19.54 -4.97
CA ILE A 133 0.56 20.24 -6.06
C ILE A 133 0.31 21.67 -5.61
N HIS A 134 0.84 22.62 -6.35
CA HIS A 134 0.65 24.06 -6.16
C HIS A 134 0.02 24.65 -7.41
N GLY A 135 -1.01 25.49 -7.22
CA GLY A 135 -1.80 26.05 -8.33
C GLY A 135 -2.86 25.10 -8.86
N ASP A 136 -3.35 25.38 -10.05
CA ASP A 136 -4.45 24.67 -10.68
C ASP A 136 -4.03 24.03 -12.01
N TYR A 137 -4.79 23.02 -12.43
CA TYR A 137 -4.63 22.42 -13.74
C TYR A 137 -4.90 23.46 -14.84
N PRO A 138 -4.10 23.53 -15.94
CA PRO A 138 -4.21 24.54 -16.98
C PRO A 138 -5.61 24.61 -17.60
N GLN A 139 -6.17 25.82 -17.69
CA GLN A 139 -7.48 26.08 -18.32
C GLN A 139 -7.33 26.97 -19.54
N ALA A 140 -6.50 28.02 -19.48
CA ALA A 140 -6.27 28.89 -20.60
C ALA A 140 -5.27 28.30 -21.60
N LYS A 141 -5.36 28.72 -22.86
CA LYS A 141 -4.51 28.21 -23.96
C LYS A 141 -3.00 28.27 -23.66
N ASN A 142 -2.58 29.37 -23.05
CA ASN A 142 -1.16 29.63 -22.76
C ASN A 142 -0.74 29.21 -21.34
N GLU A 143 -1.58 28.49 -20.62
CA GLU A 143 -1.24 27.95 -19.31
C GLU A 143 -0.53 26.59 -19.41
N ILE A 144 0.42 26.40 -18.50
CA ILE A 144 1.19 25.14 -18.39
C ILE A 144 1.41 24.79 -16.93
N MET A 145 1.39 23.49 -16.64
CA MET A 145 1.74 22.95 -15.35
C MET A 145 2.94 22.03 -15.50
N LEU A 146 3.99 22.24 -14.68
CA LEU A 146 5.30 21.62 -14.84
C LEU A 146 5.71 20.83 -13.57
N PRO A 147 6.45 19.72 -13.72
CA PRO A 147 7.04 19.07 -12.57
C PRO A 147 8.20 19.90 -11.99
N THR A 148 8.33 19.92 -10.69
CA THR A 148 9.31 20.71 -9.93
C THR A 148 10.76 20.47 -10.41
N TRP A 149 11.09 19.22 -10.79
CA TRP A 149 12.42 18.90 -11.29
C TRP A 149 12.72 19.58 -12.64
N ALA A 150 11.71 19.73 -13.52
CA ALA A 150 11.89 20.42 -14.80
C ALA A 150 12.11 21.91 -14.60
N LEU A 151 11.36 22.55 -13.68
CA LEU A 151 11.57 23.94 -13.31
C LEU A 151 12.98 24.20 -12.80
N ARG A 152 13.49 23.32 -11.92
CA ARG A 152 14.87 23.40 -11.44
C ARG A 152 15.90 23.21 -12.57
N ALA A 153 15.66 22.28 -13.48
CA ALA A 153 16.52 22.08 -14.65
C ALA A 153 16.54 23.29 -15.58
N MET A 154 15.47 24.08 -15.62
CA MET A 154 15.36 25.38 -16.30
C MET A 154 16.01 26.54 -15.50
N GLY A 155 16.54 26.29 -14.31
CA GLY A 155 17.13 27.31 -13.42
C GLY A 155 16.10 28.09 -12.58
N ILE A 156 14.88 27.58 -12.47
CA ILE A 156 13.79 28.17 -11.68
C ILE A 156 13.68 27.43 -10.34
N ASP A 157 14.39 27.94 -9.32
CA ASP A 157 14.42 27.29 -7.98
C ASP A 157 13.22 27.70 -7.10
N ASP A 158 12.63 28.87 -7.33
CA ASP A 158 11.48 29.39 -6.58
C ASP A 158 10.34 29.75 -7.57
N PRO A 159 9.56 28.75 -8.03
CA PRO A 159 8.51 28.97 -9.00
C PRO A 159 7.34 29.73 -8.39
N GLN A 160 6.87 30.76 -9.11
CA GLN A 160 5.70 31.57 -8.75
C GLN A 160 4.57 31.30 -9.75
N ILE A 161 3.37 31.02 -9.24
CA ILE A 161 2.19 30.86 -10.09
C ILE A 161 1.90 32.19 -10.81
N GLY A 162 1.62 32.12 -12.11
CA GLY A 162 1.42 33.28 -12.95
C GLY A 162 2.68 33.85 -13.61
N MET A 163 3.87 33.28 -13.34
CA MET A 163 5.09 33.69 -14.03
C MET A 163 5.09 33.22 -15.50
N ASN A 164 5.72 34.00 -16.36
CA ASN A 164 5.91 33.62 -17.76
C ASN A 164 7.15 32.74 -17.91
N ILE A 165 7.01 31.69 -18.71
CA ILE A 165 8.08 30.73 -19.03
C ILE A 165 8.13 30.60 -20.56
N SER A 166 9.27 30.95 -21.15
CA SER A 166 9.50 30.73 -22.59
C SER A 166 9.92 29.29 -22.83
N LEU A 167 9.18 28.55 -23.64
CA LEU A 167 9.45 27.16 -23.95
C LEU A 167 9.59 26.96 -25.46
N SER A 168 10.57 26.16 -25.83
CA SER A 168 10.74 25.65 -27.18
C SER A 168 10.26 24.22 -27.25
N TYR A 169 9.39 23.88 -28.17
CA TYR A 169 8.73 22.59 -28.24
C TYR A 169 8.41 22.17 -29.67
N GLN A 170 8.17 20.88 -29.87
CA GLN A 170 7.69 20.30 -31.13
C GLN A 170 6.36 19.57 -30.92
N LEU A 171 5.49 19.57 -31.93
CA LEU A 171 4.17 18.92 -31.90
C LEU A 171 4.12 17.74 -32.87
N GLY A 172 3.42 16.69 -32.49
CA GLY A 172 3.23 15.49 -33.29
C GLY A 172 4.56 14.85 -33.71
N THR A 173 4.67 14.55 -34.99
CA THR A 173 5.89 14.03 -35.65
C THR A 173 6.69 15.12 -36.39
N ASP A 174 6.29 16.38 -36.27
CA ASP A 174 7.00 17.50 -36.87
C ASP A 174 8.28 17.78 -36.08
N TYR A 175 9.42 17.85 -36.77
CA TYR A 175 10.71 18.11 -36.15
C TYR A 175 11.05 19.60 -36.03
N GLN A 176 10.08 20.48 -36.33
CA GLN A 176 10.27 21.92 -36.19
C GLN A 176 9.94 22.36 -34.75
N TYR A 177 10.89 23.07 -34.15
CA TYR A 177 10.69 23.70 -32.86
C TYR A 177 9.93 25.00 -33.00
N ILE A 178 8.91 25.16 -32.17
CA ILE A 178 8.11 26.36 -31.99
C ILE A 178 8.47 26.96 -30.62
N SER A 179 8.60 28.26 -30.51
CA SER A 179 8.88 28.92 -29.24
C SER A 179 7.72 29.83 -28.87
N ASP A 180 7.12 29.58 -27.71
CA ASP A 180 6.01 30.35 -27.17
C ASP A 180 6.23 30.70 -25.70
N GLU A 181 5.50 31.73 -25.22
CA GLU A 181 5.44 32.08 -23.81
C GLU A 181 4.22 31.45 -23.14
N PHE A 182 4.48 30.67 -22.09
CA PHE A 182 3.45 30.08 -21.26
C PHE A 182 3.40 30.75 -19.89
N VAL A 183 2.22 30.74 -19.27
CA VAL A 183 1.98 31.17 -17.90
C VAL A 183 1.97 29.91 -17.02
N LEU A 184 2.78 29.87 -15.98
CA LEU A 184 2.80 28.78 -15.03
C LEU A 184 1.52 28.77 -14.20
N SER A 185 0.58 27.86 -14.50
CA SER A 185 -0.67 27.69 -13.76
C SER A 185 -0.49 26.86 -12.49
N GLY A 186 0.50 25.98 -12.50
CA GLY A 186 0.81 25.12 -11.36
C GLY A 186 2.09 24.33 -11.53
N TYR A 187 2.53 23.72 -10.44
CA TYR A 187 3.65 22.79 -10.42
C TYR A 187 3.45 21.67 -9.40
N TYR A 188 4.13 20.56 -9.58
CA TYR A 188 3.95 19.36 -8.77
C TYR A 188 5.23 18.56 -8.61
N THR A 189 5.30 17.72 -7.58
CA THR A 189 6.39 16.75 -7.41
C THR A 189 6.04 15.44 -8.10
N ASP A 190 6.84 15.07 -9.11
CA ASP A 190 6.72 13.83 -9.86
C ASP A 190 7.78 12.83 -9.39
N TYR A 191 7.34 11.65 -8.98
CA TYR A 191 8.20 10.57 -8.50
C TYR A 191 8.65 9.62 -9.62
N SER A 192 7.96 9.60 -10.74
CA SER A 192 8.31 8.76 -11.90
C SER A 192 9.61 9.22 -12.56
N ALA A 193 9.88 10.50 -12.54
CA ALA A 193 11.07 11.13 -13.11
C ALA A 193 12.39 10.56 -12.56
N SER A 194 12.46 10.25 -11.27
CA SER A 194 13.69 9.75 -10.64
C SER A 194 14.08 8.34 -11.10
N ARG A 195 13.13 7.52 -11.52
CA ARG A 195 13.37 6.15 -11.98
C ARG A 195 13.54 6.04 -13.50
N ALA A 196 12.84 6.87 -14.27
CA ALA A 196 12.79 6.80 -15.73
C ALA A 196 13.83 7.70 -16.42
N GLY A 197 14.79 8.28 -15.68
CA GLY A 197 15.81 9.17 -16.23
C GLY A 197 15.23 10.53 -16.60
N ASN A 198 14.72 11.30 -15.64
CA ASN A 198 14.18 12.65 -15.82
C ASN A 198 13.11 12.74 -16.93
N ARG A 199 12.17 11.79 -16.93
CA ARG A 199 11.02 11.81 -17.84
C ARG A 199 9.80 12.31 -17.09
N GLY A 200 9.02 13.19 -17.72
CA GLY A 200 7.82 13.75 -17.13
C GLY A 200 6.86 14.33 -18.14
N ALA A 201 5.75 14.87 -17.66
CA ALA A 201 4.76 15.55 -18.48
C ALA A 201 4.67 17.03 -18.10
N ALA A 202 4.60 17.86 -19.12
CA ALA A 202 4.12 19.23 -19.00
C ALA A 202 2.65 19.21 -19.38
N TYR A 203 1.78 19.52 -18.43
CA TYR A 203 0.34 19.53 -18.70
C TYR A 203 -0.08 20.85 -19.30
N VAL A 204 -0.96 20.77 -20.29
CA VAL A 204 -1.55 21.91 -20.99
C VAL A 204 -3.07 21.80 -20.98
N SER A 205 -3.74 22.90 -21.32
CA SER A 205 -5.21 22.95 -21.34
C SER A 205 -5.80 22.20 -22.54
N GLU A 206 -7.08 21.87 -22.44
CA GLU A 206 -7.88 21.34 -23.56
C GLU A 206 -7.91 22.29 -24.75
N LEU A 207 -7.94 23.62 -24.49
CA LEU A 207 -7.88 24.63 -25.53
C LEU A 207 -6.59 24.58 -26.32
N PHE A 208 -5.45 24.34 -25.66
CA PHE A 208 -4.19 24.12 -26.34
C PHE A 208 -4.23 22.85 -27.19
N ALA A 209 -4.67 21.73 -26.62
CA ALA A 209 -4.74 20.44 -27.31
C ALA A 209 -5.58 20.50 -28.58
N THR A 210 -6.78 21.10 -28.50
CA THR A 210 -7.70 21.25 -29.64
C THR A 210 -7.09 22.09 -30.76
N GLN A 211 -6.32 23.14 -30.42
CA GLN A 211 -5.71 24.02 -31.44
C GLN A 211 -4.52 23.39 -32.16
N THR A 212 -3.92 22.33 -31.64
CA THR A 212 -2.83 21.62 -32.35
C THR A 212 -3.33 21.00 -33.66
N GLY A 213 -4.62 20.70 -33.77
CA GLY A 213 -5.22 20.04 -34.93
C GLY A 213 -4.77 18.58 -35.12
N LEU A 214 -4.10 18.00 -34.13
CA LEU A 214 -3.66 16.61 -34.19
C LEU A 214 -4.88 15.67 -34.11
N PRO A 215 -4.96 14.63 -34.97
CA PRO A 215 -6.07 13.67 -34.91
C PRO A 215 -6.13 12.95 -33.56
N PHE A 216 -7.33 12.83 -32.99
CA PHE A 216 -7.56 12.23 -31.68
C PHE A 216 -6.95 10.83 -31.59
N ASP A 217 -7.21 9.99 -32.58
CA ASP A 217 -6.75 8.59 -32.65
C ASP A 217 -5.21 8.46 -32.77
N SER A 218 -4.52 9.48 -33.23
CA SER A 218 -3.05 9.46 -33.36
C SER A 218 -2.30 9.78 -32.07
N VAL A 219 -2.93 10.52 -31.14
CA VAL A 219 -2.27 11.04 -29.92
C VAL A 219 -2.90 10.54 -28.63
N SER A 220 -4.10 9.96 -28.70
CA SER A 220 -4.87 9.56 -27.50
C SER A 220 -4.48 8.18 -27.00
N THR A 221 -4.45 8.08 -25.68
CA THR A 221 -4.31 6.84 -24.92
C THR A 221 -5.41 6.79 -23.89
N ALA A 222 -6.20 5.71 -23.87
CA ALA A 222 -7.13 5.45 -22.79
C ALA A 222 -6.40 4.83 -21.61
N MET A 223 -6.59 5.39 -20.44
CA MET A 223 -6.14 4.87 -19.17
C MET A 223 -7.34 4.27 -18.45
N ILE A 224 -7.31 2.98 -18.18
CA ILE A 224 -8.48 2.21 -17.75
C ILE A 224 -8.21 1.53 -16.44
N SER A 225 -9.16 1.66 -15.50
CA SER A 225 -9.25 0.81 -14.32
C SER A 225 -10.44 -0.14 -14.46
N PHE A 226 -10.24 -1.42 -14.12
CA PHE A 226 -11.29 -2.42 -14.20
C PHE A 226 -12.15 -2.44 -12.94
N SER A 227 -13.42 -2.84 -13.08
CA SER A 227 -14.32 -3.05 -11.94
C SER A 227 -13.95 -4.27 -11.09
N ASP A 228 -13.18 -5.22 -11.65
CA ASP A 228 -12.67 -6.42 -10.98
C ASP A 228 -11.14 -6.38 -10.98
N ASP A 229 -10.56 -5.92 -9.88
CA ASP A 229 -9.11 -5.77 -9.69
C ASP A 229 -8.36 -7.10 -9.54
N SER A 230 -9.08 -8.23 -9.53
CA SER A 230 -8.48 -9.52 -9.21
C SER A 230 -7.52 -10.04 -10.29
N ASN A 231 -7.72 -9.63 -11.56
CA ASN A 231 -6.87 -10.05 -12.67
C ASN A 231 -7.03 -9.17 -13.92
N ALA A 232 -6.22 -8.14 -14.04
CA ALA A 232 -6.22 -7.19 -15.16
C ALA A 232 -6.05 -7.89 -16.53
N LEU A 233 -5.21 -8.93 -16.63
CA LEU A 233 -5.02 -9.71 -17.86
C LEU A 233 -6.34 -10.33 -18.33
N ARG A 234 -7.06 -11.00 -17.43
CA ARG A 234 -8.32 -11.65 -17.76
C ARG A 234 -9.40 -10.63 -18.13
N SER A 235 -9.43 -9.50 -17.43
CA SER A 235 -10.37 -8.40 -17.71
C SER A 235 -10.07 -7.76 -19.06
N CYS A 236 -8.79 -7.57 -19.41
CA CYS A 236 -8.35 -7.11 -20.72
C CYS A 236 -8.75 -8.07 -21.86
N GLU A 237 -8.62 -9.39 -21.67
CA GLU A 237 -9.08 -10.37 -22.65
C GLU A 237 -10.60 -10.34 -22.86
N LYS A 238 -11.37 -10.18 -21.78
CA LYS A 238 -12.83 -10.01 -21.90
C LYS A 238 -13.18 -8.73 -22.64
N LEU A 239 -12.47 -7.64 -22.38
CA LEU A 239 -12.65 -6.36 -23.05
C LEU A 239 -12.39 -6.48 -24.55
N LYS A 240 -11.27 -7.10 -24.95
CA LYS A 240 -10.90 -7.35 -26.35
C LYS A 240 -11.93 -8.19 -27.13
N ARG A 241 -12.71 -9.02 -26.44
CA ARG A 241 -13.79 -9.80 -27.06
C ARG A 241 -15.08 -9.00 -27.23
N LYS A 242 -15.26 -7.94 -26.44
CA LYS A 242 -16.49 -7.15 -26.38
C LYS A 242 -16.44 -5.93 -27.28
N ILE A 243 -15.27 -5.30 -27.37
CA ILE A 243 -15.01 -4.10 -28.16
C ILE A 243 -14.03 -4.47 -29.28
N SER A 244 -14.30 -3.97 -30.48
CA SER A 244 -13.44 -4.19 -31.62
C SER A 244 -12.27 -3.23 -31.60
N PHE A 245 -11.05 -3.77 -31.51
CA PHE A 245 -9.81 -3.01 -31.58
C PHE A 245 -9.05 -3.31 -32.86
N THR A 246 -8.27 -2.37 -33.34
CA THR A 246 -7.41 -2.52 -34.52
C THR A 246 -6.07 -3.13 -34.13
N GLU A 247 -5.39 -3.77 -35.09
CA GLU A 247 -4.06 -4.36 -34.86
C GLU A 247 -2.96 -3.31 -34.53
N SER A 248 -3.18 -2.04 -34.88
CA SER A 248 -2.28 -0.94 -34.58
C SER A 248 -2.34 -0.48 -33.12
N GLN A 249 -3.39 -0.86 -32.40
CA GLN A 249 -3.58 -0.47 -31.00
C GLN A 249 -2.82 -1.39 -30.06
N SER A 250 -1.98 -0.80 -29.19
CA SER A 250 -1.26 -1.56 -28.18
C SER A 250 -2.00 -1.51 -26.85
N PHE A 251 -1.93 -2.63 -26.12
CA PHE A 251 -2.45 -2.78 -24.77
C PHE A 251 -1.26 -2.95 -23.84
N GLU A 252 -0.98 -1.94 -23.09
CA GLU A 252 0.06 -1.97 -22.08
C GLU A 252 -0.57 -2.17 -20.70
N ILE A 253 -0.36 -3.36 -20.12
CA ILE A 253 -0.84 -3.65 -18.78
C ILE A 253 0.15 -3.07 -17.79
N VAL A 254 -0.35 -2.21 -16.91
CA VAL A 254 0.49 -1.58 -15.88
C VAL A 254 0.99 -2.66 -14.91
N PRO A 255 2.30 -2.74 -14.63
CA PRO A 255 2.87 -3.80 -13.79
C PRO A 255 2.28 -3.92 -12.39
N ILE A 256 1.68 -2.84 -11.85
CA ILE A 256 1.01 -2.85 -10.54
C ILE A 256 -0.21 -3.76 -10.58
N ALA A 257 -0.99 -3.72 -11.66
CA ALA A 257 -2.16 -4.57 -11.85
C ALA A 257 -1.81 -6.07 -11.97
N GLN A 258 -0.55 -6.38 -12.26
CA GLN A 258 -0.02 -7.75 -12.26
C GLN A 258 0.60 -8.16 -10.92
N SER A 259 0.83 -7.22 -10.00
CA SER A 259 1.45 -7.51 -8.71
C SER A 259 0.49 -8.31 -7.85
N ASN A 260 0.66 -9.63 -7.87
CA ASN A 260 -0.06 -10.53 -6.97
C ASN A 260 0.31 -10.19 -5.52
N SER A 261 -0.66 -9.67 -4.78
CA SER A 261 -0.55 -9.44 -3.33
C SER A 261 -0.08 -10.70 -2.55
N THR A 262 -0.28 -11.88 -3.12
CA THR A 262 0.21 -13.17 -2.59
C THR A 262 1.72 -13.21 -2.41
N THR A 263 2.50 -12.49 -3.23
CA THR A 263 3.97 -12.45 -3.13
C THR A 263 4.45 -11.86 -1.80
N ILE A 264 3.70 -10.92 -1.22
CA ILE A 264 4.04 -10.27 0.05
C ILE A 264 3.27 -10.89 1.21
N VAL A 265 1.99 -11.23 1.00
CA VAL A 265 1.12 -11.79 2.06
C VAL A 265 1.58 -13.17 2.50
N LEU A 266 2.04 -14.03 1.58
CA LEU A 266 2.47 -15.40 1.91
C LEU A 266 3.70 -15.45 2.83
N PRO A 267 4.81 -14.75 2.58
CA PRO A 267 5.94 -14.68 3.51
C PRO A 267 5.55 -14.08 4.86
N LEU A 268 4.76 -13.02 4.88
CA LEU A 268 4.28 -12.39 6.12
C LEU A 268 3.45 -13.38 6.96
N ALA A 269 2.53 -14.10 6.35
CA ALA A 269 1.73 -15.14 7.01
C ALA A 269 2.62 -16.25 7.56
N ALA A 270 3.64 -16.68 6.81
CA ALA A 270 4.59 -17.69 7.27
C ALA A 270 5.38 -17.24 8.51
N ILE A 271 5.83 -15.99 8.56
CA ILE A 271 6.51 -15.41 9.72
C ILE A 271 5.58 -15.37 10.93
N ILE A 272 4.32 -14.93 10.75
CA ILE A 272 3.33 -14.89 11.84
C ILE A 272 3.08 -16.31 12.37
N VAL A 273 2.88 -17.30 11.52
CA VAL A 273 2.70 -18.71 11.93
C VAL A 273 3.92 -19.20 12.71
N PHE A 274 5.13 -18.89 12.26
CA PHE A 274 6.36 -19.24 12.97
C PHE A 274 6.42 -18.62 14.37
N ILE A 275 6.07 -17.35 14.53
CA ILE A 275 6.01 -16.65 15.82
C ILE A 275 4.98 -17.32 16.74
N VAL A 276 3.80 -17.65 16.22
CA VAL A 276 2.73 -18.33 17.00
C VAL A 276 3.21 -19.71 17.49
N ILE A 277 3.85 -20.50 16.62
CA ILE A 277 4.39 -21.83 17.00
C ILE A 277 5.50 -21.67 18.05
N SER A 278 6.41 -20.73 17.86
CA SER A 278 7.49 -20.45 18.82
C SER A 278 6.95 -20.01 20.17
N GLY A 279 5.98 -19.11 20.18
CA GLY A 279 5.29 -18.65 21.40
C GLY A 279 4.53 -19.79 22.09
N TYR A 280 3.85 -20.65 21.33
CA TYR A 280 3.19 -21.83 21.84
C TYR A 280 4.18 -22.80 22.53
N LEU A 281 5.29 -23.10 21.88
CA LEU A 281 6.33 -24.01 22.44
C LEU A 281 6.92 -23.43 23.73
N LEU A 282 7.19 -22.11 23.76
CA LEU A 282 7.71 -21.44 24.95
C LEU A 282 6.71 -21.52 26.12
N ILE A 283 5.46 -21.21 25.88
CA ILE A 283 4.39 -21.29 26.89
C ILE A 283 4.20 -22.75 27.33
N TYR A 284 4.18 -23.67 26.38
CA TYR A 284 4.08 -25.11 26.66
C TYR A 284 5.20 -25.59 27.58
N ASN A 285 6.46 -25.26 27.28
CA ASN A 285 7.59 -25.63 28.10
C ASN A 285 7.52 -25.06 29.53
N ILE A 286 7.16 -23.81 29.67
CA ILE A 286 7.01 -23.16 30.98
C ILE A 286 5.89 -23.85 31.79
N LEU A 287 4.75 -24.12 31.15
CA LEU A 287 3.62 -24.79 31.82
C LEU A 287 3.96 -26.27 32.14
N TYR A 288 4.63 -26.98 31.24
CA TYR A 288 5.02 -28.37 31.44
C TYR A 288 5.92 -28.55 32.66
N ILE A 289 6.98 -27.73 32.77
CA ILE A 289 7.88 -27.75 33.93
C ILE A 289 7.11 -27.38 35.20
N SER A 290 6.21 -26.43 35.13
CA SER A 290 5.42 -25.98 36.28
C SER A 290 4.41 -27.03 36.75
N ILE A 291 3.68 -27.67 35.83
CA ILE A 291 2.70 -28.72 36.17
C ILE A 291 3.41 -29.91 36.77
N SER A 292 4.60 -30.24 36.28
CA SER A 292 5.42 -31.32 36.86
C SER A 292 5.75 -31.09 38.35
N ARG A 293 6.04 -29.83 38.72
CA ARG A 293 6.23 -29.46 40.16
C ARG A 293 4.94 -29.47 40.95
N ASP A 294 3.83 -29.06 40.36
CA ASP A 294 2.51 -28.97 41.00
C ASP A 294 1.79 -30.33 41.08
N THR A 295 2.38 -31.44 40.52
CA THR A 295 1.73 -32.76 40.54
C THR A 295 1.43 -33.25 41.95
N GLN A 296 2.34 -33.01 42.91
CA GLN A 296 2.10 -33.34 44.33
C GLN A 296 0.91 -32.57 44.88
N PHE A 297 0.80 -31.27 44.63
CA PHE A 297 -0.32 -30.44 45.08
C PHE A 297 -1.65 -30.90 44.47
N TYR A 298 -1.68 -31.21 43.18
CA TYR A 298 -2.89 -31.71 42.51
C TYR A 298 -3.22 -33.13 42.98
N GLY A 299 -2.20 -33.96 43.32
CA GLY A 299 -2.36 -35.26 43.97
C GLY A 299 -3.07 -35.13 45.33
N GLN A 300 -2.60 -34.22 46.18
CA GLN A 300 -3.22 -33.93 47.48
C GLN A 300 -4.66 -33.43 47.33
N LEU A 301 -4.95 -32.56 46.35
CA LEU A 301 -6.32 -32.12 46.07
C LEU A 301 -7.22 -33.28 45.65
N LYS A 302 -6.68 -34.24 44.92
CA LYS A 302 -7.42 -35.44 44.50
C LYS A 302 -7.73 -36.38 45.67
N THR A 303 -6.83 -36.48 46.67
CA THR A 303 -7.09 -37.28 47.90
C THR A 303 -8.16 -36.66 48.76
N ILE A 304 -8.34 -35.33 48.70
CA ILE A 304 -9.44 -34.62 49.43
C ILE A 304 -10.78 -34.66 48.65
N GLY A 305 -10.81 -35.38 47.47
CA GLY A 305 -12.04 -35.59 46.71
C GLY A 305 -12.29 -34.58 45.55
N THR A 306 -11.29 -33.79 45.12
CA THR A 306 -11.44 -32.93 43.93
C THR A 306 -11.49 -33.76 42.67
N THR A 307 -12.47 -33.44 41.79
CA THR A 307 -12.63 -34.10 40.49
C THR A 307 -11.65 -33.57 39.43
N LYS A 308 -11.34 -34.39 38.43
CA LYS A 308 -10.49 -33.99 37.29
C LYS A 308 -11.01 -32.72 36.59
N ARG A 309 -12.36 -32.54 36.52
CA ARG A 309 -13.00 -31.36 35.93
C ARG A 309 -12.72 -30.09 36.76
N GLN A 310 -12.73 -30.20 38.08
CA GLN A 310 -12.45 -29.09 39.00
C GLN A 310 -11.00 -28.64 38.93
N ILE A 311 -10.02 -29.60 38.86
CA ILE A 311 -8.58 -29.31 38.69
C ILE A 311 -8.36 -28.58 37.37
N LYS A 312 -8.92 -29.10 36.25
CA LYS A 312 -8.82 -28.50 34.94
C LYS A 312 -9.35 -27.05 34.92
N ARG A 313 -10.43 -26.78 35.68
CA ARG A 313 -11.02 -25.45 35.82
C ARG A 313 -10.13 -24.50 36.64
N ILE A 314 -9.45 -24.98 37.67
CA ILE A 314 -8.46 -24.19 38.43
C ILE A 314 -7.31 -23.76 37.52
N VAL A 315 -6.72 -24.69 36.78
CA VAL A 315 -5.61 -24.41 35.84
C VAL A 315 -6.05 -23.43 34.76
N ARG A 316 -7.23 -23.65 34.14
CA ARG A 316 -7.76 -22.76 33.11
C ARG A 316 -7.98 -21.34 33.62
N SER A 317 -8.51 -21.20 34.88
CA SER A 317 -8.71 -19.89 35.48
C SER A 317 -7.40 -19.14 35.75
N GLN A 318 -6.32 -19.86 36.08
CA GLN A 318 -5.00 -19.26 36.26
C GLN A 318 -4.42 -18.77 34.95
N ILE A 319 -4.45 -19.60 33.89
CA ILE A 319 -3.98 -19.23 32.55
C ILE A 319 -4.78 -18.04 32.00
N PHE A 320 -6.10 -18.04 32.19
CA PHE A 320 -6.94 -16.94 31.74
C PHE A 320 -6.56 -15.60 32.40
N ARG A 321 -6.25 -15.59 33.70
CA ARG A 321 -5.81 -14.38 34.41
C ARG A 321 -4.47 -13.85 33.90
N THR A 322 -3.51 -14.73 33.61
CA THR A 322 -2.23 -14.33 33.03
C THR A 322 -2.42 -13.81 31.60
N ALA A 323 -3.32 -14.43 30.82
CA ALA A 323 -3.63 -14.02 29.45
C ALA A 323 -4.30 -12.64 29.38
N VAL A 324 -5.25 -12.36 30.28
CA VAL A 324 -5.94 -11.05 30.37
C VAL A 324 -4.97 -9.89 30.68
N ILE A 325 -3.83 -10.18 31.31
CA ILE A 325 -2.80 -9.15 31.58
C ILE A 325 -1.77 -9.15 30.45
N GLY A 326 -1.23 -10.31 30.08
CA GLY A 326 -0.11 -10.44 29.14
C GLY A 326 -0.48 -10.04 27.71
N ILE A 327 -1.63 -10.52 27.20
CA ILE A 327 -2.01 -10.25 25.81
C ILE A 327 -2.34 -8.77 25.57
N PRO A 328 -3.24 -8.12 26.34
CA PRO A 328 -3.54 -6.70 26.10
C PRO A 328 -2.34 -5.79 26.28
N SER A 329 -1.51 -6.05 27.29
CA SER A 329 -0.29 -5.26 27.50
C SER A 329 0.71 -5.43 26.33
N GLY A 330 0.84 -6.64 25.77
CA GLY A 330 1.66 -6.89 24.58
C GLY A 330 1.14 -6.18 23.33
N LEU A 331 -0.19 -6.19 23.12
CA LEU A 331 -0.83 -5.48 22.02
C LEU A 331 -0.66 -3.95 22.12
N ILE A 332 -0.88 -3.40 23.31
CA ILE A 332 -0.75 -1.95 23.55
C ILE A 332 0.69 -1.48 23.33
N VAL A 333 1.65 -2.15 23.98
CA VAL A 333 3.06 -1.78 23.86
C VAL A 333 3.56 -2.03 22.42
N GLY A 334 3.15 -3.13 21.78
CA GLY A 334 3.44 -3.41 20.39
C GLY A 334 2.92 -2.33 19.45
N GLY A 335 1.69 -1.85 19.67
CA GLY A 335 1.11 -0.75 18.90
C GLY A 335 1.89 0.56 19.10
N ILE A 336 2.20 0.93 20.33
CA ILE A 336 2.97 2.15 20.64
C ILE A 336 4.38 2.11 20.01
N VAL A 337 5.06 0.98 20.17
CA VAL A 337 6.41 0.81 19.59
C VAL A 337 6.35 0.84 18.05
N SER A 338 5.32 0.27 17.45
CA SER A 338 5.12 0.31 16.00
C SER A 338 4.98 1.73 15.46
N LEU A 339 4.35 2.66 16.17
CA LEU A 339 4.24 4.07 15.76
C LEU A 339 5.61 4.75 15.59
N GLY A 340 6.61 4.35 16.36
CA GLY A 340 7.99 4.85 16.21
C GLY A 340 8.85 4.01 15.27
N LEU A 341 8.68 2.70 15.29
CA LEU A 341 9.51 1.76 14.56
C LEU A 341 9.18 1.73 13.06
N VAL A 342 7.91 1.93 12.70
CA VAL A 342 7.46 1.99 11.30
C VAL A 342 8.10 3.16 10.54
N PRO A 343 8.01 4.44 10.99
CA PRO A 343 8.66 5.54 10.29
C PRO A 343 10.18 5.36 10.19
N PHE A 344 10.80 4.85 11.26
CA PHE A 344 12.24 4.58 11.26
C PHE A 344 12.64 3.52 10.22
N ALA A 345 11.93 2.40 10.17
CA ALA A 345 12.17 1.34 9.20
C ALA A 345 11.91 1.80 7.76
N MET A 346 10.84 2.58 7.54
CA MET A 346 10.50 3.12 6.22
C MET A 346 11.57 4.12 5.74
N ASN A 347 12.05 5.02 6.61
CA ASN A 347 13.14 5.93 6.27
C ASN A 347 14.41 5.18 5.87
N MET A 348 14.77 4.10 6.55
CA MET A 348 15.92 3.29 6.17
C MET A 348 15.74 2.63 4.79
N ILE A 349 14.55 2.13 4.49
CA ILE A 349 14.22 1.50 3.20
C ILE A 349 14.21 2.57 2.10
N CYS A 350 13.62 3.73 2.33
CA CYS A 350 13.62 4.83 1.36
C CYS A 350 15.03 5.36 1.09
N LEU A 351 15.89 5.50 2.11
CA LEU A 351 17.27 5.94 1.93
C LEU A 351 18.11 4.96 1.08
N LEU A 352 17.82 3.67 1.14
CA LEU A 352 18.47 2.66 0.28
C LEU A 352 18.09 2.80 -1.20
N TYR A 353 16.91 3.34 -1.50
CA TYR A 353 16.42 3.54 -2.87
C TYR A 353 16.70 4.93 -3.45
N THR A 354 16.93 5.93 -2.61
CA THR A 354 17.21 7.32 -3.02
C THR A 354 18.71 7.67 -3.01
N SER A 355 19.56 6.74 -2.61
CA SER A 355 21.01 6.95 -2.69
C SER A 355 21.43 6.94 -4.17
N PRO A 356 21.93 8.08 -4.72
CA PRO A 356 22.54 8.05 -6.04
C PRO A 356 23.73 7.09 -5.97
N SER A 357 23.79 6.15 -6.90
CA SER A 357 24.92 5.23 -7.04
C SER A 357 26.20 6.08 -7.07
N PRO A 358 27.16 5.88 -6.16
CA PRO A 358 28.44 6.55 -6.28
C PRO A 358 29.09 6.02 -7.58
N ARG A 359 29.42 6.94 -8.46
CA ARG A 359 30.31 6.66 -9.59
C ARG A 359 31.69 6.29 -9.09
#